data_843d2574dcb8066d8afd05c3a9af37d8
#
_entry.id   843d2574dcb8066d8afd05c3a9af37d8
#
_cell.length_a   1.000
_cell.length_b   1.000
_cell.length_c   1.000
_cell.angle_alpha   90.00
_cell.angle_beta   90.00
_cell.angle_gamma   90.00
#
_symmetry.space_group_name_H-M   'P 1'
#
loop_
_entity.id
_entity.type
_entity.pdbx_description
1 polymer ?
#
loop_
_entity_poly.entity_id
_entity_poly.type
_entity_poly.pdbx_seq_one_letter_code
_entity_poly.pdbx_strand_id
1 'polypeptide(L)'
;MEKIVVCISNPYYAEKLIQRGKVLADAFNGECVVLNVLKAPFDELDFNQLQTKLMFESLAEKYNVQLMSEPSKLKKIAYHIAQFAEEQKATQIVIGQVSLSKLELMLQDSLINNLLEKLEGVDLHIVEVSRDVNDSEEFDRGIAAELIKIADEFEISFKSDHNNEGKKGIFYKMSASDFTNGFFVMKHGNEHQVIKVLHGKVKKEDIDQIIS
;
A
#
# COMPACT_ATOMS: atom_id res chain seq x y z
N MET A 1 15.75 24.11 11.15
CA MET A 1 14.33 23.68 11.05
C MET A 1 14.34 22.17 10.89
N GLU A 2 13.57 21.49 11.71
CA GLU A 2 13.51 20.02 11.64
C GLU A 2 12.86 19.54 10.33
N LYS A 3 13.43 18.51 9.73
CA LYS A 3 12.87 17.87 8.55
C LYS A 3 12.77 16.37 8.77
N ILE A 4 11.56 15.86 8.77
CA ILE A 4 11.23 14.50 9.09
C ILE A 4 10.93 13.75 7.80
N VAL A 5 11.69 12.67 7.52
CA VAL A 5 11.43 11.76 6.41
C VAL A 5 10.72 10.52 6.95
N VAL A 6 9.55 10.22 6.43
CA VAL A 6 8.76 9.03 6.78
C VAL A 6 8.89 8.00 5.68
N CYS A 7 9.51 6.86 5.96
CA CYS A 7 9.65 5.78 4.99
C CYS A 7 8.47 4.82 5.06
N ILE A 8 7.77 4.64 3.95
CA ILE A 8 6.63 3.73 3.84
C ILE A 8 6.86 2.72 2.71
N SER A 9 6.39 1.50 2.92
CA SER A 9 6.43 0.43 1.90
C SER A 9 5.21 -0.48 1.96
N ASN A 10 4.60 -0.58 3.14
CA ASN A 10 3.44 -1.45 3.37
C ASN A 10 2.19 -0.59 3.59
N PRO A 11 1.13 -0.80 2.78
CA PRO A 11 -0.10 -0.02 2.87
C PRO A 11 -0.79 -0.11 4.24
N TYR A 12 -0.70 -1.24 4.93
CA TYR A 12 -1.35 -1.44 6.24
C TYR A 12 -0.80 -0.52 7.34
N TYR A 13 0.46 -0.13 7.25
CA TYR A 13 1.14 0.65 8.28
C TYR A 13 1.44 2.09 7.86
N ALA A 14 1.26 2.40 6.57
CA ALA A 14 1.61 3.70 6.03
C ALA A 14 0.93 4.85 6.78
N GLU A 15 -0.35 4.73 7.06
CA GLU A 15 -1.11 5.76 7.76
C GLU A 15 -0.55 6.02 9.16
N LYS A 16 -0.28 4.96 9.94
CA LYS A 16 0.31 5.06 11.28
C LYS A 16 1.66 5.77 11.25
N LEU A 17 2.50 5.45 10.26
CA LEU A 17 3.83 6.05 10.12
C LEU A 17 3.73 7.53 9.71
N ILE A 18 2.86 7.86 8.75
CA ILE A 18 2.63 9.24 8.31
C ILE A 18 2.10 10.10 9.47
N GLN A 19 1.13 9.59 10.24
CA GLN A 19 0.63 10.27 11.44
C GLN A 19 1.76 10.55 12.44
N ARG A 20 2.64 9.56 12.69
CA ARG A 20 3.75 9.74 13.62
C ARG A 20 4.73 10.80 13.12
N GLY A 21 5.10 10.76 11.84
CA GLY A 21 5.98 11.77 11.25
C GLY A 21 5.38 13.18 11.27
N LYS A 22 4.07 13.28 10.97
CA LYS A 22 3.36 14.56 11.03
C LYS A 22 3.33 15.15 12.44
N VAL A 23 3.03 14.32 13.46
CA VAL A 23 3.05 14.74 14.86
C VAL A 23 4.45 15.26 15.28
N LEU A 24 5.52 14.58 14.86
CA LEU A 24 6.88 15.05 15.12
C LEU A 24 7.16 16.39 14.43
N ALA A 25 6.83 16.48 13.14
CA ALA A 25 7.03 17.72 12.39
C ALA A 25 6.30 18.90 13.03
N ASP A 26 5.03 18.71 13.40
CA ASP A 26 4.23 19.77 14.04
C ASP A 26 4.79 20.17 15.42
N ALA A 27 5.27 19.19 16.20
CA ALA A 27 5.86 19.47 17.52
C ALA A 27 7.15 20.31 17.44
N PHE A 28 7.92 20.18 16.37
CA PHE A 28 9.16 20.90 16.14
C PHE A 28 9.03 22.08 15.18
N ASN A 29 7.82 22.46 14.75
CA ASN A 29 7.58 23.40 13.65
C ASN A 29 8.44 23.12 12.42
N GLY A 30 8.54 21.83 12.08
CA GLY A 30 9.34 21.30 10.99
C GLY A 30 8.52 20.88 9.79
N GLU A 31 9.19 20.26 8.83
CA GLU A 31 8.58 19.70 7.62
C GLU A 31 8.50 18.18 7.70
N CYS A 32 7.44 17.61 7.12
CA CYS A 32 7.27 16.17 6.95
C CYS A 32 7.22 15.81 5.48
N VAL A 33 8.10 14.91 5.06
CA VAL A 33 8.15 14.35 3.71
C VAL A 33 8.03 12.83 3.79
N VAL A 34 7.20 12.25 2.95
CA VAL A 34 7.00 10.80 2.89
C VAL A 34 7.79 10.22 1.71
N LEU A 35 8.61 9.22 1.97
CA LEU A 35 9.37 8.48 0.98
C LEU A 35 8.76 7.09 0.79
N ASN A 36 8.37 6.77 -0.45
CA ASN A 36 8.06 5.43 -0.89
C ASN A 36 9.12 4.95 -1.88
N VAL A 37 9.90 3.94 -1.49
CA VAL A 37 10.90 3.33 -2.37
C VAL A 37 10.24 2.23 -3.19
N LEU A 38 10.09 2.46 -4.49
CA LEU A 38 9.51 1.50 -5.42
C LEU A 38 10.49 0.38 -5.77
N LYS A 39 10.00 -0.83 -5.94
CA LYS A 39 10.82 -1.99 -6.35
C LYS A 39 11.13 -2.01 -7.85
N ALA A 40 10.35 -1.29 -8.64
CA ALA A 40 10.48 -1.19 -10.09
C ALA A 40 10.18 0.22 -10.59
N PRO A 41 10.59 0.60 -11.82
CA PRO A 41 10.16 1.83 -12.48
C PRO A 41 8.63 1.91 -12.61
N PHE A 42 8.11 3.12 -12.75
CA PHE A 42 6.65 3.38 -12.80
C PHE A 42 5.92 2.66 -13.92
N ASP A 43 6.56 2.48 -15.05
CA ASP A 43 6.03 1.80 -16.25
C ASP A 43 6.06 0.27 -16.14
N GLU A 44 6.76 -0.26 -15.14
CA GLU A 44 6.88 -1.70 -14.86
C GLU A 44 6.07 -2.11 -13.62
N LEU A 45 5.36 -1.19 -12.95
CA LEU A 45 4.57 -1.51 -11.78
C LEU A 45 3.40 -2.44 -12.15
N ASP A 46 3.26 -3.52 -11.39
CA ASP A 46 2.07 -4.34 -11.46
C ASP A 46 0.85 -3.62 -10.84
N PHE A 47 -0.31 -4.22 -11.01
CA PHE A 47 -1.56 -3.63 -10.56
C PHE A 47 -1.61 -3.38 -9.05
N ASN A 48 -1.11 -4.31 -8.22
CA ASN A 48 -1.10 -4.15 -6.75
C ASN A 48 -0.16 -3.02 -6.33
N GLN A 49 0.98 -2.90 -6.99
CA GLN A 49 1.95 -1.84 -6.76
C GLN A 49 1.38 -0.47 -7.15
N LEU A 50 0.66 -0.39 -8.27
CA LEU A 50 -0.02 0.83 -8.70
C LEU A 50 -1.09 1.26 -7.70
N GLN A 51 -1.89 0.32 -7.20
CA GLN A 51 -2.89 0.61 -6.17
C GLN A 51 -2.29 1.06 -4.86
N THR A 52 -1.23 0.40 -4.43
CA THR A 52 -0.47 0.81 -3.24
C THR A 52 0.02 2.24 -3.38
N LYS A 53 0.53 2.60 -4.57
CA LYS A 53 0.96 3.98 -4.87
C LYS A 53 -0.20 4.98 -4.77
N LEU A 54 -1.33 4.70 -5.40
CA LEU A 54 -2.52 5.57 -5.36
C LEU A 54 -3.04 5.75 -3.92
N MET A 55 -2.99 4.69 -3.12
CA MET A 55 -3.34 4.78 -1.72
C MET A 55 -2.38 5.67 -0.93
N PHE A 56 -1.07 5.57 -1.17
CA PHE A 56 -0.09 6.45 -0.53
C PHE A 56 -0.29 7.90 -0.94
N GLU A 57 -0.63 8.18 -2.20
CA GLU A 57 -0.99 9.51 -2.68
C GLU A 57 -2.21 10.07 -1.93
N SER A 58 -3.26 9.26 -1.77
CA SER A 58 -4.46 9.65 -1.00
C SER A 58 -4.15 9.92 0.48
N LEU A 59 -3.28 9.11 1.10
CA LEU A 59 -2.84 9.35 2.48
C LEU A 59 -2.01 10.63 2.60
N ALA A 60 -1.10 10.89 1.66
CA ALA A 60 -0.30 12.10 1.65
C ALA A 60 -1.18 13.36 1.52
N GLU A 61 -2.20 13.33 0.66
CA GLU A 61 -3.19 14.39 0.53
C GLU A 61 -3.98 14.57 1.83
N LYS A 62 -4.50 13.48 2.43
CA LYS A 62 -5.24 13.49 3.69
C LYS A 62 -4.48 14.17 4.82
N TYR A 63 -3.17 13.92 4.92
CA TYR A 63 -2.30 14.47 5.98
C TYR A 63 -1.57 15.75 5.58
N ASN A 64 -1.83 16.26 4.37
CA ASN A 64 -1.16 17.43 3.79
C ASN A 64 0.37 17.34 3.92
N VAL A 65 0.94 16.22 3.45
CA VAL A 65 2.38 15.96 3.41
C VAL A 65 2.83 15.67 1.98
N GLN A 66 4.06 16.02 1.66
CA GLN A 66 4.65 15.71 0.35
C GLN A 66 4.99 14.21 0.28
N LEU A 67 4.56 13.52 -0.78
CA LEU A 67 4.96 12.16 -1.10
C LEU A 67 5.98 12.17 -2.23
N MET A 68 7.12 11.52 -1.99
CA MET A 68 8.13 11.21 -2.99
C MET A 68 8.13 9.70 -3.23
N SER A 69 7.80 9.29 -4.45
CA SER A 69 7.85 7.88 -4.86
C SER A 69 9.00 7.72 -5.85
N GLU A 70 10.00 6.95 -5.48
CA GLU A 70 11.22 6.81 -6.27
C GLU A 70 11.56 5.35 -6.53
N PRO A 71 11.87 4.97 -7.77
CA PRO A 71 12.34 3.63 -8.06
C PRO A 71 13.72 3.41 -7.43
N SER A 72 13.89 2.29 -6.74
CA SER A 72 15.19 1.93 -6.18
C SER A 72 16.17 1.62 -7.31
N LYS A 73 17.15 2.49 -7.51
CA LYS A 73 18.28 2.26 -8.40
C LYS A 73 19.36 1.38 -7.77
N LEU A 74 19.23 1.11 -6.48
CA LEU A 74 20.25 0.46 -5.66
C LEU A 74 19.75 -0.87 -5.14
N LYS A 75 20.64 -1.85 -5.06
CA LYS A 75 20.31 -3.19 -4.53
C LYS A 75 19.94 -3.18 -3.03
N LYS A 76 20.33 -2.12 -2.28
CA LYS A 76 20.08 -2.00 -0.84
C LYS A 76 19.22 -0.78 -0.53
N ILE A 77 18.03 -1.01 -0.03
CA ILE A 77 17.05 0.02 0.35
C ILE A 77 17.63 1.03 1.36
N ALA A 78 18.42 0.56 2.33
CA ALA A 78 19.07 1.43 3.32
C ALA A 78 19.94 2.52 2.67
N TYR A 79 20.66 2.18 1.61
CA TYR A 79 21.49 3.15 0.90
C TYR A 79 20.65 4.22 0.21
N HIS A 80 19.54 3.80 -0.41
CA HIS A 80 18.63 4.74 -1.08
C HIS A 80 17.97 5.70 -0.08
N ILE A 81 17.50 5.17 1.07
CA ILE A 81 16.92 5.99 2.13
C ILE A 81 17.96 6.98 2.69
N ALA A 82 19.19 6.55 2.93
CA ALA A 82 20.25 7.41 3.45
C ALA A 82 20.60 8.53 2.47
N GLN A 83 20.74 8.20 1.19
CA GLN A 83 20.98 9.19 0.14
C GLN A 83 19.84 10.21 0.05
N PHE A 84 18.60 9.73 0.05
CA PHE A 84 17.43 10.61 0.05
C PHE A 84 17.39 11.53 1.28
N ALA A 85 17.69 10.99 2.46
CA ALA A 85 17.75 11.78 3.69
C ALA A 85 18.81 12.89 3.61
N GLU A 86 19.98 12.60 3.06
CA GLU A 86 21.06 13.59 2.82
C GLU A 86 20.60 14.67 1.82
N GLU A 87 20.06 14.29 0.68
CA GLU A 87 19.54 15.21 -0.36
C GLU A 87 18.45 16.12 0.20
N GLN A 88 17.57 15.59 1.04
CA GLN A 88 16.51 16.33 1.70
C GLN A 88 16.99 17.12 2.93
N LYS A 89 18.23 16.96 3.37
CA LYS A 89 18.76 17.50 4.63
C LYS A 89 17.88 17.12 5.82
N ALA A 90 17.46 15.84 5.84
CA ALA A 90 16.63 15.32 6.91
C ALA A 90 17.38 15.34 8.24
N THR A 91 16.69 15.70 9.31
CA THR A 91 17.20 15.63 10.67
C THR A 91 16.69 14.40 11.40
N GLN A 92 15.57 13.86 10.94
CA GLN A 92 14.92 12.70 11.54
C GLN A 92 14.34 11.79 10.47
N ILE A 93 14.40 10.48 10.70
CA ILE A 93 13.76 9.46 9.85
C ILE A 93 12.80 8.64 10.72
N VAL A 94 11.60 8.40 10.20
CA VAL A 94 10.59 7.51 10.80
C VAL A 94 10.46 6.27 9.92
N ILE A 95 10.67 5.08 10.50
CA ILE A 95 10.48 3.79 9.83
C ILE A 95 9.61 2.86 10.65
N GLY A 96 8.90 1.97 9.97
CA GLY A 96 8.17 0.87 10.60
C GLY A 96 9.07 -0.37 10.75
N GLN A 97 9.01 -0.99 11.92
CA GLN A 97 9.67 -2.27 12.19
C GLN A 97 8.67 -3.26 12.76
N VAL A 98 8.54 -4.41 12.12
CA VAL A 98 7.81 -5.54 12.70
C VAL A 98 8.64 -6.14 13.84
N SER A 99 7.98 -6.53 14.92
CA SER A 99 8.63 -7.27 16.00
C SER A 99 9.21 -8.58 15.47
N LEU A 100 10.52 -8.72 15.53
CA LEU A 100 11.26 -9.90 15.05
C LEU A 100 11.54 -10.85 16.20
N SER A 101 11.48 -12.15 15.95
CA SER A 101 11.97 -13.16 16.88
C SER A 101 13.49 -13.05 17.03
N LYS A 102 14.05 -13.57 18.15
CA LYS A 102 15.50 -13.57 18.38
C LYS A 102 16.29 -14.24 17.25
N LEU A 103 15.72 -15.27 16.62
CA LEU A 103 16.35 -15.98 15.52
C LEU A 103 16.39 -15.14 14.23
N GLU A 104 15.31 -14.44 13.94
CA GLU A 104 15.23 -13.53 12.77
C GLU A 104 16.17 -12.33 12.92
N LEU A 105 16.35 -11.82 14.13
CA LEU A 105 17.32 -10.75 14.43
C LEU A 105 18.77 -11.20 14.16
N MET A 106 19.07 -12.48 14.34
CA MET A 106 20.41 -13.03 14.08
C MET A 106 20.70 -13.32 12.61
N LEU A 107 19.65 -13.54 11.80
CA LEU A 107 19.77 -13.99 10.41
C LEU A 107 19.63 -12.87 9.37
N GLN A 108 19.15 -11.69 9.75
CA GLN A 108 18.91 -10.59 8.79
C GLN A 108 19.97 -9.50 8.92
N ASP A 109 20.48 -9.07 7.75
CA ASP A 109 21.07 -7.76 7.56
C ASP A 109 19.97 -6.71 7.89
N SER A 110 19.97 -6.24 9.13
CA SER A 110 18.93 -5.34 9.62
C SER A 110 18.96 -4.02 8.84
N LEU A 111 17.83 -3.66 8.23
CA LEU A 111 17.66 -2.35 7.61
C LEU A 111 18.07 -1.22 8.58
N ILE A 112 17.73 -1.37 9.86
CA ILE A 112 18.04 -0.42 10.91
C ILE A 112 19.56 -0.28 11.10
N ASN A 113 20.30 -1.40 11.23
CA ASN A 113 21.75 -1.35 11.39
C ASN A 113 22.43 -0.74 10.16
N ASN A 114 21.97 -1.12 8.96
CA ASN A 114 22.49 -0.53 7.71
C ASN A 114 22.20 0.97 7.59
N LEU A 115 21.09 1.45 8.14
CA LEU A 115 20.78 2.88 8.19
C LEU A 115 21.68 3.61 9.20
N LEU A 116 21.82 3.07 10.43
CA LEU A 116 22.67 3.66 11.47
C LEU A 116 24.14 3.78 11.03
N GLU A 117 24.63 2.83 10.23
CA GLU A 117 25.99 2.90 9.67
C GLU A 117 26.17 4.03 8.64
N LYS A 118 25.08 4.50 8.01
CA LYS A 118 25.13 5.45 6.88
C LYS A 118 24.64 6.84 7.22
N LEU A 119 23.87 6.95 8.27
CA LEU A 119 23.26 8.22 8.69
C LEU A 119 24.19 8.90 9.70
N GLU A 120 24.64 10.11 9.36
CA GLU A 120 25.41 10.97 10.28
C GLU A 120 24.53 12.14 10.71
N GLY A 121 24.30 12.27 12.04
CA GLY A 121 23.54 13.40 12.61
C GLY A 121 22.04 13.38 12.28
N VAL A 122 21.49 12.21 11.95
CA VAL A 122 20.07 12.01 11.67
C VAL A 122 19.49 11.05 12.69
N ASP A 123 18.45 11.47 13.40
CA ASP A 123 17.76 10.64 14.38
C ASP A 123 16.87 9.60 13.70
N LEU A 124 16.89 8.36 14.20
CA LEU A 124 16.08 7.27 13.66
C LEU A 124 14.95 6.87 14.64
N HIS A 125 13.71 7.13 14.25
CA HIS A 125 12.51 6.71 14.99
C HIS A 125 11.99 5.39 14.46
N ILE A 126 12.08 4.36 15.29
CA ILE A 126 11.56 3.03 14.97
C ILE A 126 10.17 2.91 15.55
N VAL A 127 9.18 2.78 14.69
CA VAL A 127 7.78 2.59 15.08
C VAL A 127 7.45 1.12 14.97
N GLU A 128 7.05 0.51 16.09
CA GLU A 128 6.55 -0.86 16.06
C GLU A 128 5.29 -0.95 15.18
N VAL A 129 5.32 -1.88 14.24
CA VAL A 129 4.17 -2.25 13.43
C VAL A 129 3.91 -3.73 13.65
N SER A 130 2.66 -4.09 13.99
CA SER A 130 2.31 -5.46 14.30
C SER A 130 2.49 -6.37 13.09
N ARG A 131 2.92 -7.62 13.34
CA ARG A 131 2.75 -8.70 12.34
C ARG A 131 1.28 -9.06 12.15
N ASP A 132 0.51 -8.84 13.19
CA ASP A 132 -0.94 -9.00 13.17
C ASP A 132 -1.57 -7.86 12.35
N VAL A 133 -1.48 -7.97 11.02
CA VAL A 133 -2.61 -7.58 10.20
C VAL A 133 -3.74 -8.37 10.84
N ASN A 134 -4.62 -7.68 11.55
CA ASN A 134 -5.70 -8.32 12.25
C ASN A 134 -6.25 -9.46 11.41
N ASP A 135 -6.18 -10.69 11.90
CA ASP A 135 -6.92 -11.83 11.37
C ASP A 135 -8.44 -11.54 11.29
N SER A 136 -8.83 -10.35 11.77
CA SER A 136 -10.20 -9.82 11.71
C SER A 136 -10.56 -9.12 10.40
N GLU A 137 -9.60 -8.71 9.56
CA GLU A 137 -9.92 -8.26 8.20
C GLU A 137 -9.85 -9.47 7.26
N GLU A 138 -10.97 -10.15 7.10
CA GLU A 138 -11.15 -11.29 6.18
C GLU A 138 -10.85 -10.92 4.71
N PHE A 139 -10.60 -9.64 4.41
CA PHE A 139 -10.48 -9.13 3.06
C PHE A 139 -9.27 -8.23 2.89
N ASP A 140 -8.60 -8.40 1.75
CA ASP A 140 -7.64 -7.43 1.26
C ASP A 140 -8.34 -6.11 0.90
N ARG A 141 -7.57 -5.02 0.82
CA ARG A 141 -8.13 -3.73 0.42
C ARG A 141 -8.78 -3.83 -0.95
N GLY A 142 -9.88 -3.11 -1.11
CA GLY A 142 -10.65 -3.11 -2.33
C GLY A 142 -9.85 -2.65 -3.55
N ILE A 143 -10.01 -3.37 -4.64
CA ILE A 143 -9.31 -3.20 -5.91
C ILE A 143 -10.34 -2.80 -6.98
N ALA A 144 -10.07 -1.72 -7.74
CA ALA A 144 -10.91 -1.38 -8.86
C ALA A 144 -10.92 -2.52 -9.89
N ALA A 145 -12.10 -2.97 -10.25
CA ALA A 145 -12.29 -4.09 -11.16
C ALA A 145 -13.56 -3.91 -12.00
N GLU A 146 -13.68 -4.73 -13.03
CA GLU A 146 -14.86 -4.79 -13.89
C GLU A 146 -15.40 -6.22 -13.93
N LEU A 147 -16.72 -6.38 -13.85
CA LEU A 147 -17.37 -7.64 -14.19
C LEU A 147 -17.67 -7.66 -15.68
N ILE A 148 -17.02 -8.59 -16.37
CA ILE A 148 -17.13 -8.75 -17.82
C ILE A 148 -17.97 -10.00 -18.09
N LYS A 149 -18.95 -9.88 -18.98
CA LYS A 149 -19.73 -11.02 -19.42
C LYS A 149 -18.94 -11.82 -20.46
N ILE A 150 -18.67 -13.08 -20.15
CA ILE A 150 -18.01 -14.03 -21.06
C ILE A 150 -18.97 -15.20 -21.29
N ALA A 151 -19.56 -15.26 -22.46
CA ALA A 151 -20.67 -16.19 -22.80
C ALA A 151 -21.86 -16.02 -21.82
N ASP A 152 -22.14 -17.03 -21.01
CA ASP A 152 -23.24 -17.03 -20.03
C ASP A 152 -22.77 -16.81 -18.57
N GLU A 153 -21.48 -16.48 -18.36
CA GLU A 153 -20.89 -16.24 -17.05
C GLU A 153 -20.36 -14.82 -16.93
N PHE A 154 -20.21 -14.34 -15.68
CA PHE A 154 -19.48 -13.11 -15.40
C PHE A 154 -18.17 -13.44 -14.73
N GLU A 155 -17.09 -12.81 -15.24
CA GLU A 155 -15.75 -12.93 -14.67
C GLU A 155 -15.23 -11.57 -14.24
N ILE A 156 -14.39 -11.56 -13.19
CA ILE A 156 -13.74 -10.35 -12.73
C ILE A 156 -12.50 -10.06 -13.58
N SER A 157 -12.39 -8.83 -14.05
CA SER A 157 -11.22 -8.31 -14.76
C SER A 157 -10.62 -7.15 -14.01
N PHE A 158 -9.30 -7.16 -13.88
CA PHE A 158 -8.52 -6.05 -13.31
C PHE A 158 -7.90 -5.18 -14.40
N LYS A 159 -8.12 -5.53 -15.67
CA LYS A 159 -7.69 -4.72 -16.80
C LYS A 159 -8.88 -3.87 -17.27
N SER A 160 -8.68 -2.58 -17.30
CA SER A 160 -9.61 -1.64 -17.93
C SER A 160 -9.46 -1.76 -19.45
N ASP A 161 -10.23 -2.62 -20.08
CA ASP A 161 -10.27 -2.72 -21.53
C ASP A 161 -11.38 -1.78 -22.03
N HIS A 162 -11.01 -0.69 -22.68
CA HIS A 162 -11.96 0.36 -23.15
C HIS A 162 -13.00 -0.15 -24.17
N ASN A 163 -12.88 -1.40 -24.58
CA ASN A 163 -13.76 -2.04 -25.58
C ASN A 163 -14.82 -2.96 -24.96
N ASN A 164 -14.80 -3.23 -23.67
CA ASN A 164 -15.77 -4.11 -23.03
C ASN A 164 -16.75 -3.29 -22.14
N GLU A 165 -18.04 -3.51 -22.33
CA GLU A 165 -19.11 -2.97 -21.49
C GLU A 165 -19.17 -3.72 -20.13
N GLY A 166 -18.06 -3.75 -19.40
CA GLY A 166 -17.99 -4.32 -18.07
C GLY A 166 -18.66 -3.43 -17.02
N LYS A 167 -19.30 -4.02 -16.01
CA LYS A 167 -19.80 -3.28 -14.86
C LYS A 167 -18.66 -2.93 -13.91
N LYS A 168 -18.40 -1.64 -13.70
CA LYS A 168 -17.31 -1.15 -12.85
C LYS A 168 -17.64 -1.23 -11.38
N GLY A 169 -16.66 -1.60 -10.56
CA GLY A 169 -16.82 -1.70 -9.13
C GLY A 169 -15.49 -1.91 -8.40
N ILE A 170 -15.58 -2.32 -7.15
CA ILE A 170 -14.45 -2.60 -6.29
C ILE A 170 -14.51 -4.07 -5.88
N PHE A 171 -13.43 -4.79 -6.10
CA PHE A 171 -13.28 -6.17 -5.65
C PHE A 171 -12.48 -6.23 -4.36
N TYR A 172 -13.02 -6.93 -3.36
CA TYR A 172 -12.40 -7.20 -2.07
C TYR A 172 -12.02 -8.67 -2.03
N LYS A 173 -10.74 -8.98 -2.17
CA LYS A 173 -10.21 -10.34 -2.12
C LYS A 173 -10.20 -10.86 -0.69
N MET A 174 -10.53 -12.14 -0.50
CA MET A 174 -10.35 -12.83 0.78
C MET A 174 -8.86 -13.08 1.02
N SER A 175 -8.33 -12.61 2.15
CA SER A 175 -6.89 -12.62 2.46
C SER A 175 -6.31 -14.02 2.60
N ALA A 176 -7.11 -15.00 3.01
CA ALA A 176 -6.69 -16.39 3.22
C ALA A 176 -6.74 -17.27 1.95
N SER A 177 -6.95 -16.67 0.77
CA SER A 177 -7.14 -17.43 -0.47
C SER A 177 -6.08 -17.10 -1.50
N ASP A 178 -5.39 -18.13 -2.02
CA ASP A 178 -4.50 -18.01 -3.19
C ASP A 178 -5.26 -17.76 -4.50
N PHE A 179 -6.56 -17.96 -4.48
CA PHE A 179 -7.46 -17.78 -5.62
C PHE A 179 -8.13 -16.40 -5.60
N THR A 180 -8.69 -15.98 -6.74
CA THR A 180 -9.49 -14.76 -6.85
C THR A 180 -10.89 -15.00 -6.25
N ASN A 181 -10.91 -15.16 -4.91
CA ASN A 181 -12.13 -15.30 -4.13
C ASN A 181 -12.37 -14.02 -3.34
N GLY A 182 -13.63 -13.57 -3.26
CA GLY A 182 -13.95 -12.34 -2.55
C GLY A 182 -15.34 -11.82 -2.87
N PHE A 183 -15.51 -10.52 -2.70
CA PHE A 183 -16.75 -9.81 -3.00
C PHE A 183 -16.48 -8.64 -3.96
N PHE A 184 -17.31 -8.54 -4.97
CA PHE A 184 -17.34 -7.40 -5.86
C PHE A 184 -18.49 -6.47 -5.48
N VAL A 185 -18.18 -5.20 -5.25
CA VAL A 185 -19.13 -4.17 -4.87
C VAL A 185 -19.26 -3.17 -5.99
N MET A 186 -20.47 -2.99 -6.50
CA MET A 186 -20.75 -1.99 -7.53
C MET A 186 -21.89 -1.07 -7.10
N LYS A 187 -21.92 0.12 -7.66
CA LYS A 187 -23.00 1.08 -7.43
C LYS A 187 -24.12 0.82 -8.43
N HIS A 188 -25.33 0.64 -7.91
CA HIS A 188 -26.54 0.55 -8.71
C HIS A 188 -27.53 1.63 -8.25
N GLY A 189 -27.68 2.71 -9.01
CA GLY A 189 -28.45 3.87 -8.58
C GLY A 189 -27.88 4.50 -7.29
N ASN A 190 -28.66 4.51 -6.21
CA ASN A 190 -28.23 5.03 -4.90
C ASN A 190 -27.79 3.94 -3.93
N GLU A 191 -27.82 2.68 -4.33
CA GLU A 191 -27.48 1.53 -3.48
C GLU A 191 -26.18 0.87 -3.93
N HIS A 192 -25.56 0.11 -3.03
CA HIS A 192 -24.42 -0.73 -3.34
C HIS A 192 -24.85 -2.18 -3.44
N GLN A 193 -24.55 -2.80 -4.56
CA GLN A 193 -24.77 -4.21 -4.78
C GLN A 193 -23.48 -5.00 -4.48
N VAL A 194 -23.60 -6.05 -3.67
CA VAL A 194 -22.49 -6.91 -3.27
C VAL A 194 -22.65 -8.28 -3.92
N ILE A 195 -21.66 -8.70 -4.67
CA ILE A 195 -21.67 -9.92 -5.48
C ILE A 195 -20.54 -10.83 -5.04
N LYS A 196 -20.80 -12.10 -4.76
CA LYS A 196 -19.79 -13.08 -4.40
C LYS A 196 -19.03 -13.58 -5.63
N VAL A 197 -17.71 -13.54 -5.57
CA VAL A 197 -16.80 -14.02 -6.63
C VAL A 197 -16.02 -15.23 -6.10
N LEU A 198 -15.99 -16.32 -6.85
CA LEU A 198 -15.21 -17.51 -6.57
C LEU A 198 -14.40 -17.92 -7.79
N HIS A 199 -13.08 -18.07 -7.59
CA HIS A 199 -12.12 -18.37 -8.69
C HIS A 199 -12.21 -17.37 -9.85
N GLY A 200 -12.46 -16.08 -9.52
CA GLY A 200 -12.62 -15.03 -10.53
C GLY A 200 -14.00 -14.98 -11.21
N LYS A 201 -14.93 -15.87 -10.86
CA LYS A 201 -16.24 -15.99 -11.48
C LYS A 201 -17.37 -15.69 -10.50
N VAL A 202 -18.46 -15.17 -11.04
CA VAL A 202 -19.71 -14.94 -10.30
C VAL A 202 -20.57 -16.19 -10.35
N LYS A 203 -21.15 -16.56 -9.20
CA LYS A 203 -22.09 -17.68 -9.16
C LYS A 203 -23.36 -17.37 -9.93
N LYS A 204 -23.94 -18.42 -10.55
CA LYS A 204 -25.13 -18.33 -11.38
C LYS A 204 -26.35 -17.75 -10.62
N GLU A 205 -26.42 -17.99 -9.31
CA GLU A 205 -27.48 -17.48 -8.42
C GLU A 205 -27.41 -15.94 -8.24
N ASP A 206 -26.23 -15.35 -8.40
CA ASP A 206 -26.01 -13.90 -8.23
C ASP A 206 -26.13 -13.14 -9.56
N ILE A 207 -26.26 -13.86 -10.69
CA ILE A 207 -26.32 -13.27 -12.04
C ILE A 207 -27.59 -12.43 -12.25
N ASP A 208 -28.72 -12.91 -11.72
CA ASP A 208 -29.99 -12.20 -11.84
C ASP A 208 -29.98 -10.82 -11.18
N GLN A 209 -29.15 -10.67 -10.14
CA GLN A 209 -28.93 -9.38 -9.48
C GLN A 209 -28.10 -8.42 -10.32
N ILE A 210 -27.29 -8.92 -11.26
CA ILE A 210 -26.44 -8.10 -12.11
C ILE A 210 -27.15 -7.59 -13.34
N ILE A 211 -28.20 -8.29 -13.80
CA ILE A 211 -28.91 -8.03 -15.05
C ILE A 211 -30.09 -7.06 -14.84
N SER A 212 -30.61 -6.96 -13.61
CA SER A 212 -31.67 -6.01 -13.24
C SER A 212 -31.11 -4.63 -12.95
#